data_23f8eda6181f6e27c1fc23e5e84448ef
#
_entry.id   23f8eda6181f6e27c1fc23e5e84448ef
#
_cell.length_a   1.000
_cell.length_b   1.000
_cell.length_c   1.000
_cell.angle_alpha   90.00
_cell.angle_beta   90.00
_cell.angle_gamma   90.00
#
_symmetry.space_group_name_H-M   'P 1'
#
loop_
_entity.id
_entity.type
_entity.pdbx_description
1 polymer ?
#
loop_
_entity_poly.entity_id
_entity_poly.type
_entity_poly.pdbx_seq_one_letter_code
_entity_poly.pdbx_strand_id
1 'polypeptide(L)'
;TAAIGLGVVALVMRLLRTPALVARIAGLLSAGAGLALLVPLAGLRAERGGAGGLGQGLVELLLGAALLGSIWFGMLLGHWYLVERRLSNRPMVTTAWLNVVALGAGLASVLLSARNPAPCAALSGADFEQCALLFAPVLRIGSMTIVLGLGVLSLLALIAGFNVRLAREGGRSIQAATGMFYLAVILAPAVEFAAKVRFF
;
A
#
# COMPACT_ATOMS: atom_id res chain seq x y z
N THR A 1 6.52 0.13 -17.03
CA THR A 1 6.09 0.93 -18.22
C THR A 1 4.77 0.40 -18.79
N ALA A 2 4.62 -0.91 -19.04
CA ALA A 2 3.42 -1.49 -19.65
C ALA A 2 2.14 -1.26 -18.80
N ALA A 3 2.20 -1.44 -17.48
CA ALA A 3 1.06 -1.25 -16.58
C ALA A 3 0.57 0.21 -16.57
N ILE A 4 1.51 1.17 -16.57
CA ILE A 4 1.19 2.61 -16.65
C ILE A 4 0.56 2.92 -18.00
N GLY A 5 1.14 2.39 -19.09
CA GLY A 5 0.59 2.56 -20.44
C GLY A 5 -0.84 2.05 -20.56
N LEU A 6 -1.13 0.84 -20.05
CA LEU A 6 -2.48 0.28 -20.04
C LEU A 6 -3.45 1.08 -19.16
N GLY A 7 -2.98 1.61 -18.04
CA GLY A 7 -3.79 2.47 -17.19
C GLY A 7 -4.17 3.79 -17.87
N VAL A 8 -3.21 4.42 -18.57
CA VAL A 8 -3.45 5.62 -19.38
C VAL A 8 -4.43 5.33 -20.51
N VAL A 9 -4.25 4.22 -21.23
CA VAL A 9 -5.18 3.79 -22.31
C VAL A 9 -6.58 3.58 -21.74
N ALA A 10 -6.73 2.92 -20.58
CA ALA A 10 -8.03 2.71 -19.94
C ALA A 10 -8.71 4.04 -19.56
N LEU A 11 -7.92 5.01 -19.07
CA LEU A 11 -8.41 6.35 -18.75
C LEU A 11 -8.88 7.10 -20.01
N VAL A 12 -8.05 7.11 -21.06
CA VAL A 12 -8.37 7.75 -22.34
C VAL A 12 -9.63 7.13 -22.96
N MET A 13 -9.75 5.80 -22.93
CA MET A 13 -10.94 5.09 -23.42
C MET A 13 -12.20 5.50 -22.64
N ARG A 14 -12.11 5.72 -21.32
CA ARG A 14 -13.24 6.26 -20.53
C ARG A 14 -13.61 7.66 -20.94
N LEU A 15 -12.62 8.53 -21.16
CA LEU A 15 -12.84 9.92 -21.60
C LEU A 15 -13.48 9.99 -22.99
N LEU A 16 -13.15 9.06 -23.89
CA LEU A 16 -13.71 8.96 -25.25
C LEU A 16 -15.10 8.30 -25.30
N ARG A 17 -15.77 8.09 -24.16
CA ARG A 17 -17.11 7.47 -24.05
C ARG A 17 -17.20 6.09 -24.71
N THR A 18 -16.14 5.30 -24.67
CA THR A 18 -16.14 3.92 -25.18
C THR A 18 -17.12 3.02 -24.41
N PRO A 19 -17.59 1.90 -24.99
CA PRO A 19 -18.47 0.95 -24.31
C PRO A 19 -17.91 0.52 -22.95
N ALA A 20 -18.74 0.48 -21.93
CA ALA A 20 -18.35 0.17 -20.55
C ALA A 20 -17.57 -1.15 -20.42
N LEU A 21 -17.85 -2.12 -21.30
CA LEU A 21 -17.14 -3.40 -21.36
C LEU A 21 -15.65 -3.21 -21.71
N VAL A 22 -15.37 -2.43 -22.73
CA VAL A 22 -13.97 -2.17 -23.18
C VAL A 22 -13.17 -1.47 -22.07
N ALA A 23 -13.77 -0.46 -21.42
CA ALA A 23 -13.14 0.23 -20.32
C ALA A 23 -12.88 -0.69 -19.11
N ARG A 24 -13.79 -1.66 -18.83
CA ARG A 24 -13.60 -2.66 -17.78
C ARG A 24 -12.46 -3.64 -18.11
N ILE A 25 -12.44 -4.16 -19.35
CA ILE A 25 -11.37 -5.07 -19.80
C ILE A 25 -10.00 -4.37 -19.72
N ALA A 26 -9.88 -3.15 -20.22
CA ALA A 26 -8.64 -2.37 -20.13
C ALA A 26 -8.21 -2.13 -18.67
N GLY A 27 -9.16 -1.87 -17.77
CA GLY A 27 -8.89 -1.74 -16.34
C GLY A 27 -8.39 -3.04 -15.71
N LEU A 28 -9.00 -4.17 -16.04
CA LEU A 28 -8.56 -5.49 -15.55
C LEU A 28 -7.17 -5.86 -16.08
N LEU A 29 -6.89 -5.60 -17.35
CA LEU A 29 -5.56 -5.82 -17.93
C LEU A 29 -4.49 -4.95 -17.28
N SER A 30 -4.81 -3.69 -16.99
CA SER A 30 -3.92 -2.79 -16.24
C SER A 30 -3.63 -3.30 -14.83
N ALA A 31 -4.66 -3.77 -14.12
CA ALA A 31 -4.51 -4.36 -12.79
C ALA A 31 -3.66 -5.65 -12.84
N GLY A 32 -3.93 -6.53 -13.80
CA GLY A 32 -3.15 -7.76 -14.00
C GLY A 32 -1.68 -7.47 -14.32
N ALA A 33 -1.41 -6.51 -15.19
CA ALA A 33 -0.04 -6.07 -15.49
C ALA A 33 0.65 -5.46 -14.26
N GLY A 34 -0.08 -4.70 -13.45
CA GLY A 34 0.42 -4.17 -12.18
C GLY A 34 0.81 -5.28 -11.21
N LEU A 35 -0.04 -6.29 -11.04
CA LEU A 35 0.25 -7.46 -10.22
C LEU A 35 1.45 -8.27 -10.76
N ALA A 36 1.55 -8.44 -12.08
CA ALA A 36 2.68 -9.13 -12.71
C ALA A 36 4.03 -8.44 -12.43
N LEU A 37 4.05 -7.11 -12.25
CA LEU A 37 5.27 -6.38 -11.88
C LEU A 37 5.76 -6.69 -10.46
N LEU A 38 4.90 -7.21 -9.58
CA LEU A 38 5.32 -7.61 -8.24
C LEU A 38 6.27 -8.81 -8.25
N VAL A 39 6.19 -9.66 -9.30
CA VAL A 39 7.04 -10.87 -9.40
C VAL A 39 8.52 -10.52 -9.53
N PRO A 40 8.96 -9.70 -10.52
CA PRO A 40 10.36 -9.31 -10.62
C PRO A 40 10.83 -8.49 -9.41
N LEU A 41 9.96 -7.65 -8.80
CA LEU A 41 10.31 -6.93 -7.58
C LEU A 41 10.55 -7.88 -6.40
N ALA A 42 9.72 -8.93 -6.25
CA ALA A 42 9.95 -9.96 -5.24
C ALA A 42 11.23 -10.75 -5.50
N GLY A 43 11.57 -10.99 -6.77
CA GLY A 43 12.84 -11.59 -7.19
C GLY A 43 14.04 -10.76 -6.76
N LEU A 44 14.04 -9.47 -7.07
CA LEU A 44 15.09 -8.53 -6.65
C LEU A 44 15.28 -8.50 -5.12
N ARG A 45 14.16 -8.52 -4.37
CA ARG A 45 14.21 -8.60 -2.91
C ARG A 45 14.87 -9.91 -2.44
N ALA A 46 14.54 -11.03 -3.06
CA ALA A 46 15.11 -12.33 -2.73
C ALA A 46 16.61 -12.39 -3.03
N GLU A 47 17.05 -11.84 -4.18
CA GLU A 47 18.46 -11.73 -4.56
C GLU A 47 19.26 -10.87 -3.59
N ARG A 48 18.64 -9.83 -3.02
CA ARG A 48 19.28 -8.96 -2.01
C ARG A 48 19.19 -9.50 -0.58
N GLY A 49 18.99 -10.80 -0.42
CA GLY A 49 19.02 -11.50 0.86
C GLY A 49 17.76 -11.32 1.71
N GLY A 50 16.63 -10.93 1.11
CA GLY A 50 15.35 -10.89 1.82
C GLY A 50 14.97 -12.27 2.36
N ALA A 51 14.62 -12.35 3.65
CA ALA A 51 14.19 -13.59 4.27
C ALA A 51 12.99 -14.21 3.51
N GLY A 52 12.91 -15.54 3.45
CA GLY A 52 11.79 -16.27 2.84
C GLY A 52 11.73 -16.26 1.31
N GLY A 53 12.74 -15.71 0.65
CA GLY A 53 12.88 -15.74 -0.82
C GLY A 53 11.73 -15.08 -1.58
N LEU A 54 11.47 -15.53 -2.80
CA LEU A 54 10.46 -14.97 -3.72
C LEU A 54 9.05 -15.01 -3.13
N GLY A 55 8.67 -16.11 -2.48
CA GLY A 55 7.30 -16.29 -1.96
C GLY A 55 6.96 -15.27 -0.86
N GLN A 56 7.84 -15.06 0.10
CA GLN A 56 7.65 -14.05 1.14
C GLN A 56 7.67 -12.65 0.53
N GLY A 57 8.58 -12.37 -0.40
CA GLY A 57 8.63 -11.09 -1.11
C GLY A 57 7.31 -10.75 -1.81
N LEU A 58 6.71 -11.73 -2.50
CA LEU A 58 5.40 -11.55 -3.13
C LEU A 58 4.30 -11.24 -2.11
N VAL A 59 4.25 -11.99 -1.00
CA VAL A 59 3.26 -11.75 0.05
C VAL A 59 3.42 -10.34 0.63
N GLU A 60 4.62 -9.92 0.97
CA GLU A 60 4.88 -8.57 1.51
C GLU A 60 4.47 -7.47 0.53
N LEU A 61 4.79 -7.62 -0.76
CA LEU A 61 4.43 -6.65 -1.78
C LEU A 61 2.91 -6.60 -2.01
N LEU A 62 2.23 -7.75 -2.00
CA LEU A 62 0.76 -7.81 -2.12
C LEU A 62 0.07 -7.16 -0.92
N LEU A 63 0.55 -7.42 0.30
CA LEU A 63 0.00 -6.82 1.52
C LEU A 63 0.19 -5.29 1.51
N GLY A 64 1.37 -4.82 1.10
CA GLY A 64 1.62 -3.39 0.94
C GLY A 64 0.78 -2.75 -0.17
N ALA A 65 0.62 -3.43 -1.30
CA ALA A 65 -0.25 -2.97 -2.38
C ALA A 65 -1.71 -2.90 -1.95
N ALA A 66 -2.18 -3.81 -1.09
CA ALA A 66 -3.52 -3.76 -0.51
C ALA A 66 -3.71 -2.53 0.38
N LEU A 67 -2.74 -2.21 1.25
CA LEU A 67 -2.77 -1.01 2.08
C LEU A 67 -2.82 0.25 1.21
N LEU A 68 -1.84 0.43 0.33
CA LEU A 68 -1.75 1.62 -0.54
C LEU A 68 -2.99 1.74 -1.43
N GLY A 69 -3.40 0.65 -2.07
CA GLY A 69 -4.54 0.63 -3.00
C GLY A 69 -5.85 0.99 -2.31
N SER A 70 -6.11 0.51 -1.09
CA SER A 70 -7.32 0.84 -0.34
C SER A 70 -7.41 2.32 0.00
N ILE A 71 -6.29 2.94 0.37
CA ILE A 71 -6.20 4.36 0.73
C ILE A 71 -6.35 5.23 -0.51
N TRP A 72 -5.65 4.92 -1.59
CA TRP A 72 -5.78 5.63 -2.88
C TRP A 72 -7.19 5.53 -3.43
N PHE A 73 -7.81 4.35 -3.36
CA PHE A 73 -9.20 4.17 -3.77
C PHE A 73 -10.15 5.03 -2.92
N GLY A 74 -9.94 5.06 -1.61
CA GLY A 74 -10.73 5.89 -0.69
C GLY A 74 -10.61 7.39 -1.01
N MET A 75 -9.40 7.86 -1.31
CA MET A 75 -9.16 9.25 -1.72
C MET A 75 -9.89 9.58 -3.04
N LEU A 76 -9.74 8.73 -4.06
CA LEU A 76 -10.38 8.94 -5.36
C LEU A 76 -11.91 8.92 -5.25
N LEU A 77 -12.45 7.97 -4.48
CA LEU A 77 -13.87 7.89 -4.22
C LEU A 77 -14.36 9.13 -3.46
N GLY A 78 -13.62 9.56 -2.43
CA GLY A 78 -13.92 10.78 -1.68
C GLY A 78 -13.93 12.02 -2.58
N HIS A 79 -12.96 12.13 -3.48
CA HIS A 79 -12.92 13.21 -4.47
C HIS A 79 -14.17 13.21 -5.37
N TRP A 80 -14.65 12.02 -5.76
CA TRP A 80 -15.90 11.90 -6.51
C TRP A 80 -17.11 12.44 -5.74
N TYR A 81 -17.18 12.23 -4.42
CA TYR A 81 -18.24 12.81 -3.57
C TYR A 81 -18.19 14.33 -3.47
N LEU A 82 -17.05 14.97 -3.71
CA LEU A 82 -16.98 16.43 -3.78
C LEU A 82 -17.68 17.00 -5.03
N VAL A 83 -17.67 16.23 -6.12
CA VAL A 83 -18.29 16.59 -7.40
C VAL A 83 -19.76 16.20 -7.43
N GLU A 84 -20.08 14.97 -7.05
CA GLU A 84 -21.44 14.41 -7.09
C GLU A 84 -21.99 14.21 -5.67
N ARG A 85 -22.74 15.19 -5.19
CA ARG A 85 -23.27 15.24 -3.82
C ARG A 85 -24.48 14.36 -3.55
N ARG A 86 -25.10 13.77 -4.61
CA ARG A 86 -26.30 12.93 -4.50
C ARG A 86 -26.00 11.45 -4.29
N LEU A 87 -24.73 11.09 -4.20
CA LEU A 87 -24.34 9.70 -3.96
C LEU A 87 -24.72 9.23 -2.55
N SER A 88 -25.17 7.97 -2.45
CA SER A 88 -25.40 7.35 -1.14
C SER A 88 -24.07 7.19 -0.40
N ASN A 89 -24.07 7.26 0.94
CA ASN A 89 -22.85 7.09 1.74
C ASN A 89 -22.32 5.65 1.82
N ARG A 90 -23.09 4.65 1.34
CA ARG A 90 -22.71 3.22 1.40
C ARG A 90 -21.31 2.92 0.81
N PRO A 91 -20.97 3.35 -0.42
CA PRO A 91 -19.65 3.09 -0.98
C PRO A 91 -18.53 3.64 -0.11
N MET A 92 -18.71 4.84 0.45
CA MET A 92 -17.71 5.46 1.32
C MET A 92 -17.53 4.69 2.63
N VAL A 93 -18.62 4.24 3.24
CA VAL A 93 -18.58 3.38 4.45
C VAL A 93 -17.88 2.07 4.16
N THR A 94 -18.21 1.41 3.04
CA THR A 94 -17.55 0.16 2.63
C THR A 94 -16.06 0.36 2.43
N THR A 95 -15.66 1.44 1.75
CA THR A 95 -14.25 1.77 1.51
C THR A 95 -13.52 2.08 2.81
N ALA A 96 -14.14 2.80 3.74
CA ALA A 96 -13.56 3.06 5.05
C ALA A 96 -13.30 1.75 5.83
N TRP A 97 -14.23 0.78 5.78
CA TRP A 97 -14.01 -0.53 6.38
C TRP A 97 -12.95 -1.37 5.66
N LEU A 98 -12.91 -1.35 4.33
CA LEU A 98 -11.84 -1.99 3.56
C LEU A 98 -10.47 -1.43 3.95
N ASN A 99 -10.38 -0.13 4.21
CA ASN A 99 -9.15 0.49 4.68
C ASN A 99 -8.75 -0.03 6.08
N VAL A 100 -9.71 -0.21 7.00
CA VAL A 100 -9.42 -0.84 8.31
C VAL A 100 -8.87 -2.26 8.14
N VAL A 101 -9.44 -3.06 7.24
CA VAL A 101 -8.92 -4.42 6.93
C VAL A 101 -7.52 -4.32 6.31
N ALA A 102 -7.31 -3.38 5.39
CA ALA A 102 -6.02 -3.18 4.73
C ALA A 102 -4.91 -2.71 5.68
N LEU A 103 -5.26 -2.04 6.80
CA LEU A 103 -4.30 -1.75 7.88
C LEU A 103 -3.74 -3.04 8.50
N GLY A 104 -4.56 -4.08 8.65
CA GLY A 104 -4.10 -5.42 9.08
C GLY A 104 -3.09 -6.00 8.08
N ALA A 105 -3.31 -5.82 6.78
CA ALA A 105 -2.36 -6.20 5.75
C ALA A 105 -1.05 -5.39 5.85
N GLY A 106 -1.14 -4.08 6.06
CA GLY A 106 0.02 -3.21 6.29
C GLY A 106 0.84 -3.63 7.53
N LEU A 107 0.16 -3.97 8.63
CA LEU A 107 0.81 -4.49 9.83
C LEU A 107 1.55 -5.79 9.53
N ALA A 108 0.92 -6.73 8.85
CA ALA A 108 1.56 -7.98 8.45
C ALA A 108 2.77 -7.72 7.52
N SER A 109 2.65 -6.78 6.56
CA SER A 109 3.75 -6.35 5.69
C SER A 109 4.95 -5.85 6.50
N VAL A 110 4.74 -4.94 7.47
CA VAL A 110 5.80 -4.40 8.33
C VAL A 110 6.47 -5.51 9.15
N LEU A 111 5.68 -6.38 9.78
CA LEU A 111 6.22 -7.47 10.62
C LEU A 111 7.02 -8.50 9.81
N LEU A 112 6.56 -8.84 8.60
CA LEU A 112 7.30 -9.74 7.71
C LEU A 112 8.59 -9.10 7.21
N SER A 113 8.55 -7.81 6.86
CA SER A 113 9.72 -7.07 6.37
C SER A 113 10.74 -6.76 7.45
N ALA A 114 10.36 -6.77 8.74
CA ALA A 114 11.26 -6.51 9.85
C ALA A 114 12.25 -7.66 10.15
N ARG A 115 12.12 -8.80 9.49
CA ARG A 115 13.02 -9.94 9.65
C ARG A 115 14.42 -9.60 9.13
N ASN A 116 15.44 -10.07 9.83
CA ASN A 116 16.83 -9.88 9.40
C ASN A 116 17.09 -10.51 8.03
N PRO A 117 17.99 -9.94 7.21
CA PRO A 117 18.44 -10.58 5.98
C PRO A 117 18.94 -12.00 6.26
N ALA A 118 18.55 -12.95 5.40
CA ALA A 118 18.90 -14.36 5.59
C ALA A 118 20.41 -14.62 5.74
N PRO A 119 21.31 -13.95 4.96
CA PRO A 119 22.76 -14.11 5.11
C PRO A 119 23.29 -13.66 6.47
N CYS A 120 22.62 -12.71 7.13
CA CYS A 120 23.06 -12.13 8.39
C CYS A 120 22.39 -12.78 9.61
N ALA A 121 21.40 -13.63 9.43
CA ALA A 121 20.57 -14.17 10.52
C ALA A 121 21.35 -15.00 11.55
N ALA A 122 22.46 -15.62 11.14
CA ALA A 122 23.32 -16.45 12.00
C ALA A 122 24.47 -15.68 12.63
N LEU A 123 24.66 -14.40 12.28
CA LEU A 123 25.76 -13.55 12.75
C LEU A 123 25.33 -12.73 13.98
N SER A 124 26.32 -12.34 14.79
CA SER A 124 26.09 -11.50 15.99
C SER A 124 27.20 -10.47 16.14
N GLY A 125 26.94 -9.40 16.91
CA GLY A 125 27.91 -8.37 17.19
C GLY A 125 28.37 -7.59 15.94
N ALA A 126 29.66 -7.32 15.83
CA ALA A 126 30.24 -6.52 14.74
C ALA A 126 30.05 -7.16 13.36
N ASP A 127 30.09 -8.50 13.28
CA ASP A 127 29.91 -9.21 12.02
C ASP A 127 28.47 -9.07 11.49
N PHE A 128 27.49 -9.10 12.40
CA PHE A 128 26.09 -8.79 12.05
C PHE A 128 25.95 -7.37 11.52
N GLU A 129 26.58 -6.40 12.20
CA GLU A 129 26.49 -5.00 11.78
C GLU A 129 27.11 -4.76 10.39
N GLN A 130 28.27 -5.37 10.12
CA GLN A 130 28.90 -5.27 8.81
C GLN A 130 28.05 -5.94 7.73
N CYS A 131 27.52 -7.11 8.00
CA CYS A 131 26.62 -7.81 7.09
C CYS A 131 25.34 -6.98 6.83
N ALA A 132 24.72 -6.46 7.88
CA ALA A 132 23.51 -5.64 7.78
C ALA A 132 23.75 -4.34 7.00
N LEU A 133 24.95 -3.76 7.08
CA LEU A 133 25.37 -2.60 6.28
C LEU A 133 25.34 -2.89 4.77
N LEU A 134 25.73 -4.09 4.37
CA LEU A 134 25.76 -4.48 2.96
C LEU A 134 24.36 -4.70 2.39
N PHE A 135 23.44 -5.26 3.20
CA PHE A 135 22.10 -5.65 2.74
C PHE A 135 21.00 -4.65 3.10
N ALA A 136 21.22 -3.79 4.09
CA ALA A 136 20.21 -2.85 4.57
C ALA A 136 20.85 -1.52 5.04
N PRO A 137 21.43 -0.71 4.14
CA PRO A 137 22.23 0.45 4.52
C PRO A 137 21.43 1.57 5.19
N VAL A 138 20.12 1.70 4.90
CA VAL A 138 19.30 2.81 5.39
C VAL A 138 18.67 2.50 6.74
N LEU A 139 18.10 1.30 6.91
CA LEU A 139 17.46 0.85 8.16
C LEU A 139 18.10 -0.45 8.65
N ARG A 140 19.29 -0.32 9.23
CA ARG A 140 20.14 -1.45 9.65
C ARG A 140 19.48 -2.41 10.62
N ILE A 141 18.62 -1.88 11.50
CA ILE A 141 18.07 -2.62 12.62
C ILE A 141 16.60 -2.91 12.34
N GLY A 142 16.21 -4.18 12.35
CA GLY A 142 14.80 -4.58 12.19
C GLY A 142 13.84 -3.90 13.16
N SER A 143 14.33 -3.56 14.37
CA SER A 143 13.58 -2.78 15.36
C SER A 143 13.23 -1.37 14.88
N MET A 144 14.11 -0.70 14.13
CA MET A 144 13.80 0.63 13.54
C MET A 144 12.66 0.54 12.53
N THR A 145 12.66 -0.50 11.68
CA THR A 145 11.56 -0.76 10.76
C THR A 145 10.24 -0.95 11.51
N ILE A 146 10.27 -1.70 12.61
CA ILE A 146 9.08 -1.91 13.45
C ILE A 146 8.63 -0.60 14.08
N VAL A 147 9.53 0.15 14.72
CA VAL A 147 9.19 1.40 15.42
C VAL A 147 8.61 2.42 14.45
N LEU A 148 9.26 2.68 13.32
CA LEU A 148 8.79 3.62 12.30
C LEU A 148 7.51 3.11 11.64
N GLY A 149 7.48 1.85 11.21
CA GLY A 149 6.32 1.25 10.55
C GLY A 149 5.09 1.23 11.45
N LEU A 150 5.21 0.77 12.71
CA LEU A 150 4.10 0.74 13.67
C LEU A 150 3.68 2.13 14.12
N GLY A 151 4.63 3.07 14.26
CA GLY A 151 4.31 4.46 14.61
C GLY A 151 3.41 5.10 13.56
N VAL A 152 3.78 5.00 12.28
CA VAL A 152 2.97 5.56 11.18
C VAL A 152 1.68 4.77 10.98
N LEU A 153 1.69 3.42 11.14
CA LEU A 153 0.48 2.60 11.10
C LEU A 153 -0.52 2.99 12.20
N SER A 154 -0.05 3.36 13.39
CA SER A 154 -0.92 3.82 14.47
C SER A 154 -1.65 5.11 14.08
N LEU A 155 -0.97 6.06 13.44
CA LEU A 155 -1.61 7.25 12.88
C LEU A 155 -2.63 6.92 11.79
N LEU A 156 -2.28 6.00 10.89
CA LEU A 156 -3.22 5.53 9.86
C LEU A 156 -4.43 4.83 10.47
N ALA A 157 -4.26 4.09 11.57
CA ALA A 157 -5.37 3.45 12.29
C ALA A 157 -6.32 4.47 12.91
N LEU A 158 -5.79 5.55 13.50
CA LEU A 158 -6.61 6.67 13.97
C LEU A 158 -7.39 7.32 12.83
N ILE A 159 -6.72 7.61 11.72
CA ILE A 159 -7.34 8.19 10.51
C ILE A 159 -8.45 7.26 9.99
N ALA A 160 -8.20 5.95 9.91
CA ALA A 160 -9.19 4.98 9.45
C ALA A 160 -10.41 4.90 10.39
N GLY A 161 -10.19 4.95 11.71
CA GLY A 161 -11.27 5.02 12.69
C GLY A 161 -12.15 6.28 12.51
N PHE A 162 -11.53 7.44 12.31
CA PHE A 162 -12.25 8.67 12.00
C PHE A 162 -12.98 8.56 10.65
N ASN A 163 -12.36 7.98 9.62
CA ASN A 163 -12.99 7.79 8.32
C ASN A 163 -14.25 6.92 8.40
N VAL A 164 -14.23 5.84 9.16
CA VAL A 164 -15.43 5.00 9.38
C VAL A 164 -16.54 5.81 10.03
N ARG A 165 -16.21 6.60 11.07
CA ARG A 165 -17.19 7.44 11.76
C ARG A 165 -17.78 8.49 10.82
N LEU A 166 -16.94 9.29 10.17
CA LEU A 166 -17.36 10.36 9.27
C LEU A 166 -18.17 9.84 8.06
N ALA A 167 -17.77 8.70 7.49
CA ALA A 167 -18.50 8.06 6.41
C ALA A 167 -19.89 7.60 6.83
N ARG A 168 -20.06 7.11 8.08
CA ARG A 168 -21.36 6.72 8.63
C ARG A 168 -22.28 7.90 8.88
N GLU A 169 -21.75 9.02 9.34
CA GLU A 169 -22.51 10.25 9.55
C GLU A 169 -23.07 10.79 8.22
N GLY A 170 -22.35 10.62 7.12
CA GLY A 170 -22.79 11.04 5.80
C GLY A 170 -22.80 12.57 5.61
N GLY A 171 -23.44 13.05 4.56
CA GLY A 171 -23.59 14.48 4.29
C GLY A 171 -22.26 15.24 4.22
N ARG A 172 -22.13 16.33 5.00
CA ARG A 172 -20.90 17.13 5.05
C ARG A 172 -19.69 16.39 5.65
N SER A 173 -19.93 15.40 6.50
CA SER A 173 -18.87 14.61 7.14
C SER A 173 -18.08 13.77 6.11
N ILE A 174 -18.66 13.45 4.94
CA ILE A 174 -17.95 12.79 3.85
C ILE A 174 -16.81 13.67 3.30
N GLN A 175 -16.98 15.00 3.28
CA GLN A 175 -15.90 15.90 2.85
C GLN A 175 -14.72 15.83 3.84
N ALA A 176 -15.01 15.78 5.14
CA ALA A 176 -13.99 15.59 6.17
C ALA A 176 -13.29 14.22 6.03
N ALA A 177 -14.06 13.14 5.77
CA ALA A 177 -13.49 11.82 5.50
C ALA A 177 -12.56 11.84 4.28
N THR A 178 -12.94 12.57 3.23
CA THR A 178 -12.06 12.76 2.05
C THR A 178 -10.73 13.42 2.45
N GLY A 179 -10.78 14.48 3.26
CA GLY A 179 -9.58 15.14 3.79
C GLY A 179 -8.68 14.18 4.59
N MET A 180 -9.28 13.29 5.40
CA MET A 180 -8.54 12.26 6.13
C MET A 180 -7.88 11.24 5.18
N PHE A 181 -8.52 10.87 4.07
CA PHE A 181 -7.88 10.02 3.05
C PHE A 181 -6.69 10.70 2.38
N TYR A 182 -6.71 12.02 2.16
CA TYR A 182 -5.54 12.76 1.66
C TYR A 182 -4.36 12.67 2.62
N LEU A 183 -4.59 12.82 3.94
CA LEU A 183 -3.55 12.61 4.94
C LEU A 183 -3.01 11.17 4.90
N ALA A 184 -3.90 10.18 4.79
CA ALA A 184 -3.52 8.78 4.72
C ALA A 184 -2.67 8.48 3.47
N VAL A 185 -2.94 9.11 2.33
CA VAL A 185 -2.14 8.96 1.09
C VAL A 185 -0.70 9.43 1.27
N ILE A 186 -0.45 10.40 2.13
CA ILE A 186 0.90 10.87 2.44
C ILE A 186 1.60 9.88 3.40
N LEU A 187 0.88 9.35 4.38
CA LEU A 187 1.44 8.50 5.42
C LEU A 187 1.66 7.04 4.96
N ALA A 188 0.78 6.50 4.12
CA ALA A 188 0.86 5.10 3.71
C ALA A 188 2.12 4.75 2.92
N PRO A 189 2.61 5.57 1.96
CA PRO A 189 3.92 5.34 1.33
C PRO A 189 5.07 5.34 2.35
N ALA A 190 4.99 6.15 3.41
CA ALA A 190 6.03 6.17 4.44
C ALA A 190 6.10 4.84 5.22
N VAL A 191 4.95 4.17 5.49
CA VAL A 191 4.92 2.83 6.08
C VAL A 191 5.61 1.82 5.16
N GLU A 192 5.22 1.81 3.89
CA GLU A 192 5.76 0.86 2.91
C GLU A 192 7.24 1.12 2.62
N PHE A 193 7.65 2.38 2.59
CA PHE A 193 9.06 2.75 2.48
C PHE A 193 9.83 2.24 3.70
N ALA A 194 9.38 2.54 4.92
CA ALA A 194 10.03 2.08 6.14
C ALA A 194 10.15 0.55 6.20
N ALA A 195 9.13 -0.17 5.71
CA ALA A 195 9.11 -1.62 5.68
C ALA A 195 10.11 -2.21 4.66
N LYS A 196 10.28 -1.57 3.50
CA LYS A 196 10.92 -2.18 2.33
C LYS A 196 12.26 -1.57 1.92
N VAL A 197 12.57 -0.34 2.35
CA VAL A 197 13.82 0.35 1.97
C VAL A 197 15.10 -0.43 2.32
N ARG A 198 15.00 -1.39 3.24
CA ARG A 198 16.11 -2.28 3.62
C ARG A 198 16.56 -3.20 2.48
N PHE A 199 15.70 -3.45 1.50
CA PHE A 199 15.92 -4.43 0.44
C PHE A 199 16.01 -3.80 -0.96
N PHE A 200 15.86 -2.50 -1.07
CA PHE A 200 15.96 -1.73 -2.31
C PHE A 200 16.96 -0.57 -2.19
#